data_15065681d2fe6a63a91f999bdf8e589e
#
_entry.id   15065681d2fe6a63a91f999bdf8e589e
#
_cell.length_a   1.000
_cell.length_b   1.000
_cell.length_c   1.000
_cell.angle_alpha   90.00
_cell.angle_beta   90.00
_cell.angle_gamma   90.00
#
_symmetry.space_group_name_H-M   'P 1'
#
loop_
_entity.id
_entity.type
_entity.pdbx_description
1 polymer ?
#
loop_
_entity_poly.entity_id
_entity_poly.type
_entity_poly.pdbx_seq_one_letter_code
_entity_poly.pdbx_strand_id
1 'polypeptide(L)'
;MWIESGSYDVIILNFANCDMVGHTGVYEAARLAVETVDECVARVVEATSRMGGITLITADHGNADRMLEDDGVTPYTAHTTNPVPFYIVGADVKLRDGKLADIAPTMLDLMGLQKPAEMDGETLIVS
;
A
#
# COMPACT_ATOMS: atom_id res chain seq x y z
N MET A 1 14.12 -11.42 -11.17
CA MET A 1 12.96 -10.80 -10.51
C MET A 1 12.05 -10.15 -11.56
N TRP A 2 10.76 -10.21 -11.38
CA TRP A 2 9.79 -9.76 -12.39
C TRP A 2 9.88 -8.25 -12.69
N ILE A 3 10.16 -7.44 -11.68
CA ILE A 3 10.33 -5.99 -11.87
C ILE A 3 11.49 -5.71 -12.84
N GLU A 4 12.61 -6.37 -12.65
CA GLU A 4 13.83 -6.16 -13.44
C GLU A 4 13.76 -6.80 -14.83
N SER A 5 12.80 -7.68 -15.07
CA SER A 5 12.63 -8.35 -16.36
C SER A 5 12.20 -7.40 -17.48
N GLY A 6 11.53 -6.29 -17.12
CA GLY A 6 10.96 -5.36 -18.09
C GLY A 6 9.77 -5.90 -18.87
N SER A 7 9.23 -7.06 -18.46
CA SER A 7 8.16 -7.74 -19.19
C SER A 7 6.75 -7.27 -18.82
N TYR A 8 6.61 -6.49 -17.75
CA TYR A 8 5.30 -6.09 -17.23
C TYR A 8 5.21 -4.58 -17.10
N ASP A 9 4.09 -4.02 -17.53
CA ASP A 9 3.79 -2.59 -17.39
C ASP A 9 3.23 -2.26 -16.01
N VAL A 10 2.51 -3.19 -15.41
CA VAL A 10 1.92 -3.06 -14.06
C VAL A 10 2.19 -4.33 -13.26
N ILE A 11 2.63 -4.15 -12.04
CA ILE A 11 2.82 -5.24 -11.08
C ILE A 11 2.06 -4.87 -9.80
N ILE A 12 1.17 -5.75 -9.35
CA ILE A 12 0.45 -5.58 -8.10
C ILE A 12 0.96 -6.64 -7.13
N LEU A 13 1.48 -6.19 -5.99
CA LEU A 13 2.09 -7.05 -4.98
C LEU A 13 1.41 -6.81 -3.64
N ASN A 14 1.01 -7.89 -2.98
CA ASN A 14 0.42 -7.85 -1.65
C ASN A 14 1.36 -8.51 -0.64
N PHE A 15 1.63 -7.81 0.46
CA PHE A 15 2.30 -8.36 1.64
C PHE A 15 1.27 -8.62 2.72
N ALA A 16 0.81 -9.86 2.84
CA ALA A 16 -0.20 -10.24 3.82
C ALA A 16 0.35 -10.43 5.25
N ASN A 17 1.65 -10.30 5.45
CA ASN A 17 2.33 -10.64 6.69
C ASN A 17 1.78 -9.87 7.90
N CYS A 18 1.59 -8.57 7.78
CA CYS A 18 1.10 -7.73 8.88
C CYS A 18 -0.34 -8.08 9.26
N ASP A 19 -1.20 -8.35 8.28
CA ASP A 19 -2.58 -8.76 8.52
C ASP A 19 -2.63 -10.14 9.17
N MET A 20 -1.96 -11.11 8.60
CA MET A 20 -1.95 -12.49 9.10
C MET A 20 -1.41 -12.57 10.53
N VAL A 21 -0.32 -11.88 10.82
CA VAL A 21 0.29 -11.86 12.16
C VAL A 21 -0.51 -10.98 13.11
N GLY A 22 -1.06 -9.87 12.64
CA GLY A 22 -1.90 -8.96 13.43
C GLY A 22 -3.12 -9.66 14.03
N HIS A 23 -3.73 -10.59 13.30
CA HIS A 23 -4.85 -11.38 13.80
C HIS A 23 -4.51 -12.28 14.99
N THR A 24 -3.24 -12.56 15.23
CA THR A 24 -2.82 -13.35 16.41
C THR A 24 -2.87 -12.57 17.72
N GLY A 25 -2.88 -11.23 17.65
CA GLY A 25 -2.81 -10.36 18.81
C GLY A 25 -1.44 -10.35 19.51
N VAL A 26 -0.41 -10.94 18.91
CA VAL A 26 0.96 -11.00 19.46
C VAL A 26 1.75 -9.80 18.98
N TYR A 27 1.94 -8.80 19.83
CA TYR A 27 2.55 -7.53 19.51
C TYR A 27 3.96 -7.67 18.91
N GLU A 28 4.84 -8.45 19.55
CA GLU A 28 6.22 -8.61 19.07
C GLU A 28 6.29 -9.30 17.70
N ALA A 29 5.39 -10.27 17.46
CA ALA A 29 5.32 -10.91 16.14
C ALA A 29 4.84 -9.92 15.07
N ALA A 30 3.86 -9.08 15.40
CA ALA A 30 3.39 -8.03 14.49
C ALA A 30 4.49 -7.01 14.20
N ARG A 31 5.25 -6.61 15.22
CA ARG A 31 6.38 -5.69 15.06
C ARG A 31 7.42 -6.26 14.09
N LEU A 32 7.80 -7.52 14.25
CA LEU A 32 8.74 -8.19 13.35
C LEU A 32 8.18 -8.29 11.92
N ALA A 33 6.89 -8.55 11.78
CA ALA A 33 6.25 -8.60 10.46
C ALA A 33 6.31 -7.24 9.77
N VAL A 34 6.05 -6.16 10.48
CA VAL A 34 6.15 -4.79 9.96
C VAL A 34 7.58 -4.47 9.54
N GLU A 35 8.56 -4.78 10.37
CA GLU A 35 9.97 -4.56 10.04
C GLU A 35 10.40 -5.34 8.79
N THR A 36 9.97 -6.58 8.67
CA THR A 36 10.28 -7.42 7.50
C THR A 36 9.63 -6.87 6.24
N VAL A 37 8.36 -6.45 6.30
CA VAL A 37 7.66 -5.84 5.18
C VAL A 37 8.35 -4.54 4.77
N ASP A 38 8.76 -3.71 5.73
CA ASP A 38 9.47 -2.47 5.45
C ASP A 38 10.74 -2.71 4.64
N GLU A 39 11.54 -3.69 5.03
CA GLU A 39 12.75 -4.07 4.29
C GLU A 39 12.43 -4.58 2.88
N CYS A 40 11.39 -5.39 2.74
CA CYS A 40 10.97 -5.92 1.44
C CYS A 40 10.43 -4.82 0.53
N VAL A 41 9.65 -3.90 1.07
CA VAL A 41 9.13 -2.74 0.32
C VAL A 41 10.28 -1.87 -0.16
N ALA A 42 11.29 -1.63 0.68
CA ALA A 42 12.47 -0.86 0.27
C ALA A 42 13.16 -1.51 -0.95
N ARG A 43 13.28 -2.83 -0.97
CA ARG A 43 13.87 -3.56 -2.10
C ARG A 43 13.03 -3.45 -3.38
N VAL A 44 11.70 -3.52 -3.24
CA VAL A 44 10.78 -3.35 -4.37
C VAL A 44 10.86 -1.92 -4.93
N VAL A 45 10.85 -0.92 -4.07
CA VAL A 45 10.98 0.49 -4.46
C VAL A 45 12.29 0.73 -5.18
N GLU A 46 13.40 0.22 -4.65
CA GLU A 46 14.71 0.36 -5.26
C GLU A 46 14.76 -0.29 -6.65
N ALA A 47 14.29 -1.52 -6.79
CA ALA A 47 14.25 -2.21 -8.08
C ALA A 47 13.39 -1.48 -9.10
N THR A 48 12.21 -0.99 -8.69
CA THR A 48 11.31 -0.23 -9.55
C THR A 48 11.94 1.07 -10.01
N SER A 49 12.62 1.78 -9.09
CA SER A 49 13.30 3.04 -9.43
C SER A 49 14.45 2.82 -10.40
N ARG A 50 15.21 1.74 -10.27
CA ARG A 50 16.28 1.39 -11.22
C ARG A 50 15.74 1.16 -12.63
N MET A 51 14.51 0.65 -12.75
CA MET A 51 13.83 0.44 -14.04
C MET A 51 13.11 1.69 -14.55
N GLY A 52 13.23 2.81 -13.86
CA GLY A 52 12.54 4.06 -14.24
C GLY A 52 11.05 4.04 -13.94
N GLY A 53 10.59 3.14 -13.08
CA GLY A 53 9.18 2.97 -12.75
C GLY A 53 8.73 3.81 -11.56
N ILE A 54 7.43 3.78 -11.32
CA ILE A 54 6.77 4.47 -10.21
C ILE A 54 6.18 3.42 -9.28
N THR A 55 6.38 3.60 -7.99
CA THR A 55 5.82 2.71 -6.96
C THR A 55 4.71 3.43 -6.19
N LEU A 56 3.55 2.78 -6.08
CA LEU A 56 2.46 3.21 -5.21
C LEU A 56 2.41 2.27 -4.02
N ILE A 57 2.38 2.83 -2.81
CA ILE A 57 2.38 2.06 -1.55
C ILE A 57 1.14 2.43 -0.77
N THR A 58 0.33 1.43 -0.43
CA THR A 58 -0.88 1.63 0.35
C THR A 58 -1.24 0.36 1.12
N ALA A 59 -2.38 0.39 1.80
CA ALA A 59 -3.01 -0.78 2.42
C ALA A 59 -4.49 -0.81 2.04
N ASP A 60 -5.09 -1.99 2.10
CA ASP A 60 -6.52 -2.16 1.84
C ASP A 60 -7.38 -1.96 3.10
N HIS A 61 -6.78 -2.15 4.29
CA HIS A 61 -7.43 -1.92 5.59
C HIS A 61 -6.37 -1.83 6.68
N GLY A 62 -6.79 -1.37 7.88
CA GLY A 62 -5.95 -1.40 9.06
C GLY A 62 -6.09 -2.72 9.84
N ASN A 63 -5.04 -3.09 10.55
CA ASN A 63 -5.01 -4.22 11.48
C ASN A 63 -3.86 -4.02 12.49
N ALA A 64 -2.62 -4.19 12.05
CA ALA A 64 -1.44 -4.07 12.91
C ALA A 64 -1.22 -2.67 13.48
N ASP A 65 -1.91 -1.67 12.98
CA ASP A 65 -1.92 -0.31 13.54
C ASP A 65 -2.67 -0.23 14.88
N ARG A 66 -3.42 -1.28 15.23
CA ARG A 66 -4.07 -1.41 16.53
C ARG A 66 -3.91 -2.83 17.04
N MET A 67 -3.11 -3.01 18.08
CA MET A 67 -2.81 -4.33 18.66
C MET A 67 -3.49 -4.59 19.99
N LEU A 68 -3.99 -3.53 20.66
CA LEU A 68 -4.63 -3.63 21.96
C LEU A 68 -6.01 -3.00 21.96
N GLU A 69 -6.92 -3.54 22.76
CA GLU A 69 -8.21 -2.93 23.06
C GLU A 69 -8.01 -1.63 23.87
N ASP A 70 -9.10 -0.88 24.09
CA ASP A 70 -9.05 0.40 24.80
C ASP A 70 -8.56 0.25 26.26
N ASP A 71 -8.62 -0.95 26.83
CA ASP A 71 -8.10 -1.24 28.16
C ASP A 71 -6.56 -1.28 28.23
N GLY A 72 -5.88 -1.25 27.07
CA GLY A 72 -4.42 -1.29 26.97
C GLY A 72 -3.78 -2.65 27.29
N VAL A 73 -4.55 -3.70 27.48
CA VAL A 73 -4.09 -5.03 27.91
C VAL A 73 -4.59 -6.13 27.00
N THR A 74 -5.89 -6.13 26.65
CA THR A 74 -6.51 -7.18 25.85
C THR A 74 -6.05 -7.07 24.39
N PRO A 75 -5.56 -8.15 23.77
CA PRO A 75 -5.19 -8.11 22.35
C PRO A 75 -6.37 -7.75 21.45
N TYR A 76 -6.12 -6.84 20.50
CA TYR A 76 -7.06 -6.50 19.42
C TYR A 76 -6.67 -7.29 18.18
N THR A 77 -7.58 -8.11 17.67
CA THR A 77 -7.28 -9.05 16.58
C THR A 77 -8.11 -8.82 15.30
N ALA A 78 -8.98 -7.82 15.30
CA ALA A 78 -9.83 -7.50 14.16
C ALA A 78 -9.17 -6.48 13.21
N HIS A 79 -9.74 -6.32 12.01
CA HIS A 79 -9.38 -5.21 11.13
C HIS A 79 -9.81 -3.88 11.75
N THR A 80 -9.07 -2.81 11.47
CA THR A 80 -9.45 -1.45 11.87
C THR A 80 -10.06 -0.69 10.70
N THR A 81 -10.87 0.33 11.01
CA THR A 81 -11.42 1.26 10.01
C THR A 81 -10.60 2.54 9.89
N ASN A 82 -9.41 2.56 10.48
CA ASN A 82 -8.51 3.71 10.40
C ASN A 82 -8.16 4.00 8.94
N PRO A 83 -7.98 5.28 8.57
CA PRO A 83 -7.44 5.61 7.25
C PRO A 83 -6.09 4.94 7.04
N VAL A 84 -5.85 4.53 5.80
CA VAL A 84 -4.58 3.92 5.41
C VAL A 84 -3.71 4.92 4.67
N PRO A 85 -2.37 4.80 4.75
CA PRO A 85 -1.49 5.70 4.03
C PRO A 85 -1.51 5.43 2.53
N PHE A 86 -1.13 6.44 1.75
CA PHE A 86 -0.92 6.31 0.32
C PHE A 86 0.29 7.13 -0.08
N TYR A 87 1.28 6.48 -0.65
CA TYR A 87 2.53 7.10 -1.09
C TYR A 87 2.79 6.81 -2.55
N ILE A 88 3.33 7.79 -3.27
CA ILE A 88 3.86 7.62 -4.62
C ILE A 88 5.35 7.93 -4.60
N VAL A 89 6.16 6.98 -5.09
CA VAL A 89 7.61 7.12 -5.21
C VAL A 89 7.98 7.09 -6.69
N GLY A 90 8.74 8.08 -7.13
CA GLY A 90 9.21 8.16 -8.51
C GLY A 90 8.45 9.17 -9.37
N ALA A 91 7.50 9.90 -8.80
CA ALA A 91 6.82 11.00 -9.46
C ALA A 91 6.65 12.17 -8.49
N ASP A 92 6.88 13.38 -8.97
CA ASP A 92 6.72 14.60 -8.18
C ASP A 92 5.31 15.15 -8.37
N VAL A 93 4.38 14.65 -7.57
CA VAL A 93 2.96 14.99 -7.64
C VAL A 93 2.42 15.33 -6.26
N LYS A 94 1.38 16.17 -6.22
CA LYS A 94 0.62 16.44 -5.01
C LYS A 94 -0.63 15.58 -5.00
N LEU A 95 -0.95 15.06 -3.83
CA LEU A 95 -2.05 14.14 -3.63
C LEU A 95 -3.12 14.76 -2.72
N ARG A 96 -4.38 14.42 -2.98
CA ARG A 96 -5.50 14.66 -2.07
C ARG A 96 -5.85 13.40 -1.32
N ASP A 97 -6.59 13.52 -0.24
CA ASP A 97 -7.22 12.37 0.41
C ASP A 97 -8.36 11.83 -0.45
N GLY A 98 -8.64 10.55 -0.30
CA GLY A 98 -9.70 9.90 -1.06
C GLY A 98 -10.01 8.51 -0.52
N LYS A 99 -10.35 7.60 -1.39
CA LYS A 99 -10.76 6.24 -1.05
C LYS A 99 -10.01 5.21 -1.91
N LEU A 100 -10.10 3.95 -1.55
CA LEU A 100 -9.40 2.87 -2.28
C LEU A 100 -9.79 2.79 -3.76
N ALA A 101 -11.04 3.12 -4.09
CA ALA A 101 -11.51 3.15 -5.47
C ALA A 101 -10.79 4.18 -6.35
N ASP A 102 -10.07 5.12 -5.73
CA ASP A 102 -9.33 6.17 -6.44
C ASP A 102 -7.92 5.72 -6.87
N ILE A 103 -7.44 4.57 -6.40
CA ILE A 103 -6.08 4.10 -6.68
C ILE A 103 -5.91 3.74 -8.15
N ALA A 104 -6.80 2.95 -8.74
CA ALA A 104 -6.70 2.57 -10.13
C ALA A 104 -6.80 3.78 -11.09
N PRO A 105 -7.72 4.73 -10.89
CA PRO A 105 -7.71 5.98 -11.65
C PRO A 105 -6.39 6.76 -11.54
N THR A 106 -5.78 6.77 -10.35
CA THR A 106 -4.48 7.42 -10.13
C THR A 106 -3.37 6.73 -10.92
N MET A 107 -3.37 5.39 -10.95
CA MET A 107 -2.40 4.61 -11.74
C MET A 107 -2.52 4.93 -13.23
N LEU A 108 -3.76 4.96 -13.75
CA LEU A 108 -4.00 5.32 -15.15
C LEU A 108 -3.53 6.74 -15.47
N ASP A 109 -3.74 7.68 -14.55
CA ASP A 109 -3.27 9.05 -14.71
C ASP A 109 -1.74 9.11 -14.82
N LEU A 110 -1.04 8.39 -13.95
CA LEU A 110 0.43 8.29 -14.00
C LEU A 110 0.94 7.63 -15.29
N MET A 111 0.17 6.73 -15.87
CA MET A 111 0.50 6.05 -17.13
C MET A 111 0.12 6.86 -18.37
N GLY A 112 -0.56 7.99 -18.19
CA GLY A 112 -1.07 8.79 -19.30
C GLY A 112 -2.25 8.16 -20.04
N LEU A 113 -2.98 7.27 -19.37
CA LEU A 113 -4.12 6.58 -19.94
C LEU A 113 -5.43 7.18 -19.44
N GLN A 114 -6.44 7.17 -20.30
CA GLN A 114 -7.76 7.68 -19.97
C GLN A 114 -8.51 6.69 -19.06
N LYS A 115 -9.15 7.22 -18.02
CA LYS A 115 -9.99 6.43 -17.13
C LYS A 115 -11.24 5.96 -17.90
N PRO A 116 -11.58 4.66 -17.86
CA PRO A 116 -12.83 4.18 -18.46
C PRO A 116 -14.06 4.69 -17.68
N ALA A 117 -15.19 4.82 -18.37
CA ALA A 117 -16.41 5.36 -17.79
C ALA A 117 -16.97 4.47 -16.65
N GLU A 118 -16.66 3.19 -16.66
CA GLU A 118 -17.07 2.23 -15.63
C GLU A 118 -16.38 2.42 -14.28
N MET A 119 -15.25 3.16 -14.23
CA MET A 119 -14.58 3.49 -12.98
C MET A 119 -15.25 4.68 -12.30
N ASP A 120 -15.73 4.47 -11.08
CA ASP A 120 -16.40 5.51 -10.28
C ASP A 120 -15.42 6.41 -9.53
N GLY A 121 -14.19 5.92 -9.29
CA GLY A 121 -13.16 6.69 -8.60
C GLY A 121 -12.55 7.78 -9.47
N GLU A 122 -11.82 8.68 -8.83
CA GLU A 122 -11.11 9.78 -9.48
C GLU A 122 -9.65 9.78 -9.05
N THR A 123 -8.76 10.28 -9.91
CA THR A 123 -7.33 10.39 -9.56
C THR A 123 -7.12 11.15 -8.26
N LEU A 124 -6.16 10.69 -7.45
CA LEU A 124 -5.74 11.38 -6.24
C LEU A 124 -4.73 12.51 -6.52
N ILE A 125 -4.26 12.61 -7.75
CA ILE A 125 -3.30 13.64 -8.14
C ILE A 125 -4.03 14.96 -8.38
N VAL A 126 -3.55 16.03 -7.73
CA VAL A 126 -4.14 17.38 -7.82
C VAL A 126 -3.22 18.39 -8.51
N SER A 127 -1.97 18.00 -8.75
CA SER A 127 -1.05 18.86 -9.52
C SER A 127 0.18 18.12 -10.02
#